data_aa6568a9087e4420fdffbf4dcda103c6
#
_entry.id   aa6568a9087e4420fdffbf4dcda103c6
#
_cell.length_a   1.000
_cell.length_b   1.000
_cell.length_c   1.000
_cell.angle_alpha   90.00
_cell.angle_beta   90.00
_cell.angle_gamma   90.00
#
_symmetry.space_group_name_H-M   'P 1'
#
loop_
_entity.id
_entity.type
_entity.pdbx_description
1 polymer ?
#
loop_
_entity_poly.entity_id
_entity_poly.type
_entity_poly.pdbx_seq_one_letter_code
_entity_poly.pdbx_strand_id
1 'polypeptide(L)'
;LKKIENDKYIKKKTYNFNIQLSGTKEIKYLNKKFRNKNKSTDILSFPYQTKKKLKKLLINNSKIYLGDIIINFKKMNISSKNLFKDHLNILWIHGLVHLFGYEHKKNKNFKKMQIIEKKFLKKIN
;
A
#
# COMPACT_ATOMS: atom_id res chain seq x y z
N LEU A 1 -10.55 -5.10 6.99
CA LEU A 1 -9.69 -6.15 6.51
C LEU A 1 -10.11 -7.54 6.97
N LYS A 2 -10.70 -7.64 8.14
CA LYS A 2 -11.31 -8.90 8.57
C LYS A 2 -12.32 -9.41 7.53
N LYS A 3 -13.03 -8.50 6.87
CA LYS A 3 -13.93 -8.82 5.77
C LYS A 3 -13.16 -9.39 4.58
N ILE A 4 -12.01 -8.83 4.24
CA ILE A 4 -11.16 -9.31 3.16
C ILE A 4 -10.57 -10.69 3.52
N GLU A 5 -10.09 -10.84 4.75
CA GLU A 5 -9.49 -12.09 5.22
C GLU A 5 -10.47 -13.25 5.30
N ASN A 6 -11.71 -12.96 5.65
CA ASN A 6 -12.74 -13.97 5.79
C ASN A 6 -13.49 -14.24 4.49
N ASP A 7 -13.23 -13.45 3.45
CA ASP A 7 -13.83 -13.66 2.15
C ASP A 7 -13.19 -14.91 1.50
N LYS A 8 -13.99 -15.91 1.21
CA LYS A 8 -13.52 -17.16 0.61
C LYS A 8 -12.84 -16.96 -0.74
N TYR A 9 -13.21 -15.93 -1.49
CA TYR A 9 -12.60 -15.64 -2.79
C TYR A 9 -11.20 -15.05 -2.62
N ILE A 10 -10.99 -14.24 -1.60
CA ILE A 10 -9.72 -13.57 -1.33
C ILE A 10 -8.72 -14.53 -0.67
N LYS A 11 -9.15 -15.37 0.26
CA LYS A 11 -8.29 -16.34 0.97
C LYS A 11 -7.55 -17.30 0.05
N LYS A 12 -8.15 -17.66 -1.09
CA LYS A 12 -7.58 -18.63 -2.04
C LYS A 12 -6.78 -17.98 -3.15
N LYS A 13 -6.48 -16.68 -3.05
CA LYS A 13 -5.83 -15.93 -4.12
C LYS A 13 -4.40 -15.60 -3.80
N THR A 14 -3.60 -15.50 -4.85
CA THR A 14 -2.23 -14.99 -4.77
C THR A 14 -2.23 -13.54 -5.23
N TYR A 15 -1.69 -12.67 -4.37
CA TYR A 15 -1.55 -11.25 -4.67
C TYR A 15 -0.10 -10.93 -4.95
N ASN A 16 0.15 -10.25 -6.05
CA ASN A 16 1.48 -9.79 -6.42
C ASN A 16 1.51 -8.27 -6.45
N PHE A 17 2.57 -7.70 -5.95
CA PHE A 17 2.82 -6.27 -6.00
C PHE A 17 4.31 -6.03 -5.90
N ASN A 18 4.77 -4.86 -6.35
CA ASN A 18 6.17 -4.48 -6.27
C ASN A 18 6.40 -3.46 -5.17
N ILE A 19 7.53 -3.59 -4.47
CA ILE A 19 8.02 -2.56 -3.55
C ILE A 19 9.38 -2.12 -4.08
N GLN A 20 9.51 -0.82 -4.33
CA GLN A 20 10.75 -0.20 -4.79
C GLN A 20 11.21 0.86 -3.79
N LEU A 21 12.49 0.86 -3.48
CA LEU A 21 13.10 1.92 -2.69
C LEU A 21 13.70 2.96 -3.64
N SER A 22 13.37 4.22 -3.42
CA SER A 22 13.83 5.33 -4.27
C SER A 22 14.24 6.53 -3.43
N GLY A 23 14.97 7.45 -4.06
CA GLY A 23 15.39 8.69 -3.41
C GLY A 23 14.37 9.81 -3.54
N THR A 24 14.64 10.90 -2.83
CA THR A 24 13.75 12.06 -2.75
C THR A 24 13.46 12.70 -4.12
N LYS A 25 14.48 12.83 -4.98
CA LYS A 25 14.32 13.44 -6.31
C LYS A 25 13.40 12.63 -7.21
N GLU A 26 13.58 11.31 -7.24
CA GLU A 26 12.74 10.42 -8.06
C GLU A 26 11.30 10.42 -7.59
N ILE A 27 11.08 10.36 -6.28
CA ILE A 27 9.74 10.37 -5.71
C ILE A 27 9.03 11.69 -6.00
N LYS A 28 9.74 12.83 -5.88
CA LYS A 28 9.19 14.14 -6.27
C LYS A 28 8.79 14.17 -7.73
N TYR A 29 9.64 13.63 -8.62
CA TYR A 29 9.36 13.55 -10.04
C TYR A 29 8.11 12.71 -10.33
N LEU A 30 8.01 11.52 -9.72
CA LEU A 30 6.88 10.62 -9.90
C LEU A 30 5.59 11.21 -9.34
N ASN A 31 5.67 11.87 -8.20
CA ASN A 31 4.52 12.52 -7.57
C ASN A 31 3.98 13.66 -8.45
N LYS A 32 4.86 14.44 -9.04
CA LYS A 32 4.47 15.48 -9.98
C LYS A 32 3.87 14.90 -11.27
N LYS A 33 4.52 13.90 -11.85
CA LYS A 33 4.12 13.32 -13.13
C LYS A 33 2.76 12.60 -13.05
N PHE A 34 2.54 11.82 -11.99
CA PHE A 34 1.38 10.95 -11.91
C PHE A 34 0.27 11.46 -10.98
N ARG A 35 0.58 12.36 -10.06
CA ARG A 35 -0.40 12.89 -9.10
C ARG A 35 -0.52 14.41 -9.15
N ASN A 36 0.24 15.06 -10.01
CA ASN A 36 0.26 16.52 -10.16
C ASN A 36 0.61 17.26 -8.87
N LYS A 37 1.46 16.66 -8.04
CA LYS A 37 1.95 17.24 -6.78
C LYS A 37 3.45 17.44 -6.84
N ASN A 38 3.90 18.69 -6.91
CA ASN A 38 5.33 19.03 -7.02
C ASN A 38 6.00 19.02 -5.65
N LYS A 39 6.00 17.86 -4.99
CA LYS A 39 6.64 17.68 -3.69
C LYS A 39 7.07 16.23 -3.50
N SER A 40 8.07 16.02 -2.65
CA SER A 40 8.46 14.70 -2.21
C SER A 40 7.51 14.18 -1.12
N THR A 41 7.45 12.87 -0.97
CA THR A 41 6.70 12.20 0.08
C THR A 41 7.49 10.99 0.57
N ASP A 42 7.06 10.36 1.63
CA ASP A 42 7.69 9.14 2.14
C ASP A 42 7.29 7.90 1.34
N ILE A 43 6.12 7.91 0.70
CA ILE A 43 5.61 6.77 -0.04
C ILE A 43 4.68 7.21 -1.17
N LEU A 44 4.69 6.44 -2.26
CA LEU A 44 3.72 6.52 -3.34
C LEU A 44 3.16 5.13 -3.63
N SER A 45 1.86 5.03 -3.82
CA SER A 45 1.18 3.81 -4.24
C SER A 45 0.50 4.02 -5.57
N PHE A 46 0.75 3.11 -6.52
CA PHE A 46 0.18 3.15 -7.86
C PHE A 46 -0.64 1.89 -8.10
N PRO A 47 -1.96 1.91 -7.81
CA PRO A 47 -2.82 0.77 -8.11
C PRO A 47 -2.82 0.48 -9.61
N TYR A 48 -2.62 -0.78 -9.97
CA TYR A 48 -2.67 -1.21 -11.36
C TYR A 48 -4.10 -1.31 -11.87
N GLN A 49 -5.04 -1.61 -10.98
CA GLN A 49 -6.44 -1.81 -11.32
C GLN A 49 -7.33 -0.69 -10.78
N THR A 50 -8.39 -0.35 -11.50
CA THR A 50 -9.47 0.45 -10.94
C THR A 50 -10.22 -0.37 -9.88
N LYS A 51 -10.93 0.30 -8.98
CA LYS A 51 -11.74 -0.40 -7.96
C LYS A 51 -12.75 -1.37 -8.58
N LYS A 52 -13.39 -0.96 -9.66
CA LYS A 52 -14.38 -1.76 -10.37
C LYS A 52 -13.76 -3.02 -10.98
N LYS A 53 -12.61 -2.87 -11.63
CA LYS A 53 -11.89 -3.99 -12.24
C LYS A 53 -11.32 -4.92 -11.20
N LEU A 54 -10.81 -4.38 -10.08
CA LEU A 54 -10.30 -5.18 -8.97
C LEU A 54 -11.40 -6.08 -8.39
N LYS A 55 -12.62 -5.56 -8.19
CA LYS A 55 -13.75 -6.37 -7.71
C LYS A 55 -14.03 -7.55 -8.63
N LYS A 56 -13.98 -7.34 -9.94
CA LYS A 56 -14.18 -8.42 -10.93
C LYS A 56 -13.06 -9.46 -10.86
N LEU A 57 -11.82 -9.02 -10.73
CA LEU A 57 -10.67 -9.90 -10.62
C LEU A 57 -10.70 -10.73 -9.34
N LEU A 58 -11.15 -10.15 -8.23
CA LEU A 58 -11.30 -10.85 -6.96
C LEU A 58 -12.29 -12.01 -7.04
N ILE A 59 -13.26 -11.92 -7.92
CA ILE A 59 -14.26 -12.97 -8.13
C ILE A 59 -13.73 -14.05 -9.08
N ASN A 60 -13.09 -13.65 -10.18
CA ASN A 60 -12.82 -14.52 -11.33
C ASN A 60 -11.40 -15.08 -11.39
N ASN A 61 -10.42 -14.44 -10.77
CA ASN A 61 -9.01 -14.77 -10.95
C ASN A 61 -8.37 -15.25 -9.64
N SER A 62 -7.46 -16.23 -9.76
CA SER A 62 -6.68 -16.74 -8.62
C SER A 62 -5.36 -15.98 -8.40
N LYS A 63 -4.86 -15.28 -9.42
CA LYS A 63 -3.64 -14.49 -9.36
C LYS A 63 -3.96 -13.04 -9.74
N ILE A 64 -3.61 -12.10 -8.88
CA ILE A 64 -3.95 -10.70 -9.07
C ILE A 64 -2.73 -9.83 -8.83
N TYR A 65 -2.39 -9.00 -9.82
CA TYR A 65 -1.37 -7.97 -9.67
C TYR A 65 -2.03 -6.69 -9.16
N LEU A 66 -1.58 -6.22 -7.99
CA LEU A 66 -2.19 -5.08 -7.32
C LEU A 66 -1.61 -3.73 -7.72
N GLY A 67 -0.30 -3.69 -8.00
CA GLY A 67 0.36 -2.45 -8.37
C GLY A 67 1.74 -2.28 -7.77
N ASP A 68 2.20 -1.03 -7.74
CA ASP A 68 3.54 -0.68 -7.29
C ASP A 68 3.51 0.24 -6.07
N ILE A 69 4.42 -0.03 -5.14
CA ILE A 69 4.65 0.81 -3.96
C ILE A 69 6.08 1.32 -4.05
N ILE A 70 6.26 2.64 -3.96
CA ILE A 70 7.58 3.26 -4.01
C ILE A 70 7.81 3.98 -2.69
N ILE A 71 8.89 3.62 -1.99
CA ILE A 71 9.20 4.13 -0.66
C ILE A 71 10.47 4.97 -0.73
N ASN A 72 10.44 6.15 -0.11
CA ASN A 72 11.57 7.05 -0.03
C ASN A 72 12.51 6.61 1.09
N PHE A 73 13.60 5.90 0.74
CA PHE A 73 14.55 5.40 1.72
C PHE A 73 15.28 6.53 2.47
N LYS A 74 15.37 7.72 1.89
CA LYS A 74 15.99 8.90 2.53
C LYS A 74 15.20 9.41 3.73
N LYS A 75 13.90 9.11 3.78
CA LYS A 75 13.02 9.52 4.88
C LYS A 75 12.80 8.43 5.93
N MET A 76 13.48 7.30 5.77
CA MET A 76 13.33 6.19 6.72
C MET A 76 14.21 6.38 7.95
N ASN A 77 13.74 5.87 9.09
CA ASN A 77 14.51 5.87 10.33
C ASN A 77 15.57 4.77 10.26
N ILE A 78 16.84 5.18 10.24
CA ILE A 78 17.98 4.26 10.15
C ILE A 78 18.81 4.18 11.44
N SER A 79 18.29 4.73 12.56
CA SER A 79 19.01 4.73 13.83
C SER A 79 19.24 3.34 14.42
N SER A 80 18.39 2.37 14.07
CA SER A 80 18.60 0.96 14.43
C SER A 80 17.91 0.05 13.41
N LYS A 81 18.33 -1.23 13.38
CA LYS A 81 17.68 -2.24 12.53
C LYS A 81 16.19 -2.39 12.85
N ASN A 82 15.84 -2.39 14.13
CA ASN A 82 14.46 -2.58 14.56
C ASN A 82 13.58 -1.40 14.17
N LEU A 83 14.07 -0.17 14.35
CA LEU A 83 13.32 1.03 13.95
C LEU A 83 13.16 1.12 12.43
N PHE A 84 14.19 0.76 11.67
CA PHE A 84 14.10 0.69 10.22
C PHE A 84 13.05 -0.32 9.77
N LYS A 85 13.08 -1.53 10.33
CA LYS A 85 12.13 -2.60 9.99
C LYS A 85 10.69 -2.19 10.33
N ASP A 86 10.48 -1.61 11.51
CA ASP A 86 9.14 -1.17 11.93
C ASP A 86 8.62 -0.07 11.03
N HIS A 87 9.46 0.92 10.69
CA HIS A 87 9.07 1.99 9.78
C HIS A 87 8.76 1.45 8.38
N LEU A 88 9.60 0.57 7.86
CA LEU A 88 9.37 -0.07 6.56
C LEU A 88 8.03 -0.81 6.54
N ASN A 89 7.74 -1.58 7.59
CA ASN A 89 6.48 -2.34 7.68
C ASN A 89 5.26 -1.42 7.71
N ILE A 90 5.33 -0.33 8.44
CA ILE A 90 4.23 0.65 8.48
C ILE A 90 3.99 1.23 7.08
N LEU A 91 5.05 1.60 6.38
CA LEU A 91 4.94 2.23 5.06
C LEU A 91 4.40 1.27 4.00
N TRP A 92 5.00 0.07 3.86
CA TRP A 92 4.55 -0.82 2.80
C TRP A 92 3.13 -1.35 3.03
N ILE A 93 2.73 -1.55 4.28
CA ILE A 93 1.35 -1.96 4.61
C ILE A 93 0.38 -0.84 4.26
N HIS A 94 0.71 0.41 4.58
CA HIS A 94 -0.10 1.56 4.19
C HIS A 94 -0.27 1.62 2.66
N GLY A 95 0.82 1.43 1.93
CA GLY A 95 0.79 1.37 0.47
C GLY A 95 -0.05 0.22 -0.07
N LEU A 96 0.06 -0.96 0.54
CA LEU A 96 -0.71 -2.13 0.13
C LEU A 96 -2.22 -1.90 0.32
N VAL A 97 -2.62 -1.30 1.44
CA VAL A 97 -4.03 -0.98 1.70
C VAL A 97 -4.58 -0.05 0.62
N HIS A 98 -3.78 0.93 0.18
CA HIS A 98 -4.15 1.78 -0.96
C HIS A 98 -4.30 0.98 -2.26
N LEU A 99 -3.44 -0.01 -2.50
CA LEU A 99 -3.54 -0.84 -3.71
C LEU A 99 -4.85 -1.63 -3.75
N PHE A 100 -5.42 -1.96 -2.60
CA PHE A 100 -6.74 -2.59 -2.51
C PHE A 100 -7.90 -1.60 -2.68
N GLY A 101 -7.61 -0.32 -2.89
CA GLY A 101 -8.61 0.69 -3.20
C GLY A 101 -9.09 1.53 -2.02
N TYR A 102 -8.51 1.35 -0.84
CA TYR A 102 -8.86 2.18 0.31
C TYR A 102 -8.18 3.55 0.20
N GLU A 103 -8.93 4.60 0.52
CA GLU A 103 -8.45 5.97 0.51
C GLU A 103 -8.78 6.65 1.84
N HIS A 104 -7.97 7.66 2.23
CA HIS A 104 -8.15 8.37 3.49
C HIS A 104 -8.58 9.83 3.31
N LYS A 105 -9.26 10.17 2.21
CA LYS A 105 -9.71 11.54 1.90
C LYS A 105 -10.79 12.04 2.84
N LYS A 106 -11.52 11.14 3.51
CA LYS A 106 -12.58 11.47 4.48
C LYS A 106 -12.26 10.81 5.82
N ASN A 107 -12.66 11.45 6.93
CA ASN A 107 -12.39 10.94 8.28
C ASN A 107 -12.85 9.49 8.50
N LYS A 108 -14.01 9.15 7.94
CA LYS A 108 -14.55 7.78 8.03
C LYS A 108 -13.62 6.77 7.36
N ASN A 109 -13.10 7.12 6.18
CA ASN A 109 -12.20 6.25 5.41
C ASN A 109 -10.82 6.17 6.07
N PHE A 110 -10.35 7.26 6.65
CA PHE A 110 -9.10 7.29 7.39
C PHE A 110 -9.10 6.33 8.57
N LYS A 111 -10.16 6.35 9.39
CA LYS A 111 -10.32 5.43 10.53
C LYS A 111 -10.38 3.97 10.07
N LYS A 112 -11.08 3.70 8.98
CA LYS A 112 -11.20 2.38 8.39
C LYS A 112 -9.84 1.86 7.95
N MET A 113 -9.05 2.68 7.27
CA MET A 113 -7.68 2.33 6.87
C MET A 113 -6.79 2.03 8.07
N GLN A 114 -6.85 2.84 9.12
CA GLN A 114 -6.05 2.61 10.33
C GLN A 114 -6.34 1.25 10.96
N ILE A 115 -7.60 0.86 11.02
CA ILE A 115 -8.01 -0.44 11.56
C ILE A 115 -7.42 -1.58 10.72
N ILE A 116 -7.48 -1.45 9.40
CA ILE A 116 -6.95 -2.44 8.47
C ILE A 116 -5.43 -2.55 8.59
N GLU A 117 -4.73 -1.42 8.63
CA GLU A 117 -3.28 -1.37 8.79
C GLU A 117 -2.83 -2.03 10.09
N LYS A 118 -3.50 -1.77 11.20
CA LYS A 118 -3.20 -2.39 12.49
C LYS A 118 -3.35 -3.91 12.47
N LYS A 119 -4.34 -4.41 11.76
CA LYS A 119 -4.55 -5.87 11.61
C LYS A 119 -3.42 -6.52 10.82
N PHE A 120 -2.97 -5.89 9.73
CA PHE A 120 -1.83 -6.39 8.97
C PHE A 120 -0.55 -6.37 9.77
N LEU A 121 -0.28 -5.27 10.49
CA LEU A 121 0.91 -5.15 11.34
C LEU A 121 0.94 -6.23 12.42
N LYS A 122 -0.19 -6.53 13.00
CA LYS A 122 -0.32 -7.58 14.01
C LYS A 122 0.05 -8.96 13.48
N LYS A 123 -0.24 -9.23 12.21
CA LYS A 123 0.05 -10.53 11.58
C LYS A 123 1.51 -10.74 11.27
N ILE A 124 2.26 -9.68 11.00
CA ILE A 124 3.68 -9.79 10.65
C ILE A 124 4.61 -9.61 11.85
N ASN A 125 4.09 -9.16 12.98
CA ASN A 125 4.81 -9.08 14.24
C ASN A 125 4.39 -10.26 15.12
#